data_8cc88b056fc06a13e69ce200da65a8b6
#
_entry.id   8cc88b056fc06a13e69ce200da65a8b6
#
_cell.length_a   1.000
_cell.length_b   1.000
_cell.length_c   1.000
_cell.angle_alpha   90.00
_cell.angle_beta   90.00
_cell.angle_gamma   90.00
#
_symmetry.space_group_name_H-M   'P 1'
#
loop_
_entity.id
_entity.type
_entity.pdbx_description
1 polymer ?
#
loop_
_entity_poly.entity_id
_entity_poly.type
_entity_poly.pdbx_seq_one_letter_code
_entity_poly.pdbx_strand_id
1 'polypeptide(L)'
;MKFLLLALLFAAGVSAATPQPIDNSALLPPIRPDSEVKLEYSPGKAIGHPDWLKSLILVELNVETASSNRKFSGMAEILDHLAETGVNGVWITPLHAGGHYGNHGIHTINKRLTGPGSDEECWNQVRQFVDECHKRNIRVFLDVISWGVREDAPLRREKPEWFTGEFKKEWDGWLFDWSNPELNEWFIRNLVQCILRTGADGFRCDCGPNFCKYGPYREARTRLLKLGRKVIFFSEHASSRRDTFDFDQNAFIPGPARNRTKMMDCDSLLVNNIVDLIRSGAQLGAVDDYGKPGGTERFYAMMLSNHDSKGYSSQGDIIAFAYQAILSPFLPIWFLGEEWNNPYPYRRVPRRWLYDRRIDTDARRKHREFFETVKRIIRIRRLYPEIFEYFPDNHRESNIAKVKVLPPWFRNRPEQLCQPYARYRGDSAVLVISNNSPVDGNYTVTIPYELLKFSPGERFAVTDLLTGKVLATGTAEELNKFDLFVREGRLGVCLVAPASRPLRR
;
A
#
# COMPACT_ATOMS: atom_id res chain seq x y z
N MET A 1 36.12 -56.92 -20.93
CA MET A 1 37.16 -56.00 -20.47
C MET A 1 37.17 -54.81 -21.44
N LYS A 2 36.54 -53.71 -21.15
CA LYS A 2 36.55 -52.40 -21.76
C LYS A 2 35.09 -51.79 -21.62
N PHE A 3 34.75 -51.29 -20.46
CA PHE A 3 33.70 -50.32 -20.22
C PHE A 3 33.77 -49.93 -18.74
N LEU A 4 34.84 -49.25 -18.39
CA LEU A 4 34.97 -48.59 -17.08
C LEU A 4 36.04 -47.50 -17.21
N LEU A 5 35.65 -46.37 -17.82
CA LEU A 5 36.43 -45.11 -17.74
C LEU A 5 35.66 -44.02 -18.50
N LEU A 6 34.59 -43.49 -17.90
CA LEU A 6 34.07 -42.15 -18.25
C LEU A 6 32.96 -41.75 -17.25
N ALA A 7 33.32 -41.62 -15.99
CA ALA A 7 32.40 -41.08 -14.99
C ALA A 7 33.18 -40.41 -13.83
N LEU A 8 34.12 -39.53 -14.19
CA LEU A 8 34.84 -38.72 -13.19
C LEU A 8 35.34 -37.44 -13.85
N LEU A 9 34.44 -36.53 -14.16
CA LEU A 9 34.75 -35.12 -14.46
C LEU A 9 33.43 -34.38 -14.69
N PHE A 10 32.74 -34.00 -13.66
CA PHE A 10 31.79 -32.86 -13.61
C PHE A 10 31.15 -32.80 -12.20
N ALA A 11 32.00 -32.61 -11.21
CA ALA A 11 31.58 -32.18 -9.90
C ALA A 11 32.45 -30.99 -9.47
N ALA A 12 32.60 -30.02 -10.36
CA ALA A 12 32.92 -28.66 -9.92
C ALA A 12 31.58 -28.05 -9.46
N GLY A 13 31.25 -28.30 -8.21
CA GLY A 13 30.15 -27.65 -7.55
C GLY A 13 30.38 -26.14 -7.58
N VAL A 14 29.69 -25.46 -8.49
CA VAL A 14 29.45 -24.05 -8.35
C VAL A 14 28.58 -23.96 -7.11
N SER A 15 29.20 -23.71 -5.97
CA SER A 15 28.51 -23.24 -4.77
C SER A 15 27.77 -21.97 -5.16
N ALA A 16 26.49 -22.10 -5.47
CA ALA A 16 25.64 -20.96 -5.66
C ALA A 16 25.69 -20.19 -4.34
N ALA A 17 26.45 -19.11 -4.32
CA ALA A 17 26.51 -18.21 -3.16
C ALA A 17 25.07 -17.90 -2.77
N THR A 18 24.72 -18.21 -1.54
CA THR A 18 23.38 -17.89 -1.01
C THR A 18 23.15 -16.39 -1.24
N PRO A 19 22.11 -16.00 -1.97
CA PRO A 19 21.88 -14.59 -2.24
C PRO A 19 21.88 -13.81 -0.92
N GLN A 20 22.66 -12.74 -0.87
CA GLN A 20 22.69 -11.87 0.31
C GLN A 20 21.27 -11.37 0.60
N PRO A 21 20.86 -11.32 1.87
CA PRO A 21 19.56 -10.77 2.25
C PRO A 21 19.42 -9.34 1.72
N ILE A 22 18.27 -9.03 1.16
CA ILE A 22 17.96 -7.67 0.68
C ILE A 22 17.57 -6.82 1.88
N ASP A 23 18.23 -5.68 2.02
CA ASP A 23 17.88 -4.61 2.96
C ASP A 23 17.59 -3.34 2.17
N ASN A 24 16.36 -2.83 2.30
CA ASN A 24 15.90 -1.62 1.63
C ASN A 24 15.91 -0.38 2.53
N SER A 25 16.33 -0.49 3.77
CA SER A 25 16.27 0.62 4.76
C SER A 25 17.00 1.88 4.27
N ALA A 26 18.15 1.70 3.61
CA ALA A 26 18.92 2.82 3.03
C ALA A 26 18.24 3.49 1.82
N LEU A 27 17.22 2.88 1.24
CA LEU A 27 16.46 3.42 0.11
C LEU A 27 15.18 4.15 0.55
N LEU A 28 14.87 4.20 1.84
CA LEU A 28 13.70 4.89 2.33
C LEU A 28 13.88 6.41 2.18
N PRO A 29 12.91 7.11 1.58
CA PRO A 29 12.96 8.57 1.49
C PRO A 29 13.01 9.19 2.88
N PRO A 30 13.94 10.13 3.15
CA PRO A 30 14.06 10.75 4.46
C PRO A 30 12.81 11.55 4.81
N ILE A 31 12.41 11.49 6.08
CA ILE A 31 11.34 12.34 6.61
C ILE A 31 11.92 13.75 6.78
N ARG A 32 11.39 14.69 6.00
CA ARG A 32 11.75 16.09 6.08
C ARG A 32 10.88 16.81 7.10
N PRO A 33 11.40 17.85 7.77
CA PRO A 33 10.57 18.72 8.60
C PRO A 33 9.40 19.30 7.80
N ASP A 34 8.25 19.50 8.45
CA ASP A 34 7.06 20.04 7.79
C ASP A 34 7.30 21.42 7.12
N SER A 35 8.28 22.21 7.60
CA SER A 35 8.69 23.47 6.97
C SER A 35 9.23 23.30 5.54
N GLU A 36 9.82 22.14 5.23
CA GLU A 36 10.39 21.82 3.93
C GLU A 36 9.42 21.09 3.00
N VAL A 37 8.29 20.58 3.54
CA VAL A 37 7.28 19.86 2.77
C VAL A 37 6.46 20.86 1.95
N LYS A 38 6.36 20.63 0.64
CA LYS A 38 5.49 21.41 -0.23
C LYS A 38 4.05 20.94 -0.05
N LEU A 39 3.19 21.84 0.34
CA LEU A 39 1.74 21.63 0.44
C LEU A 39 1.07 22.98 0.29
N GLU A 40 0.34 23.15 -0.80
CA GLU A 40 -0.45 24.34 -1.05
C GLU A 40 -1.89 24.08 -0.65
N TYR A 41 -2.45 24.98 0.16
CA TYR A 41 -3.83 24.94 0.57
C TYR A 41 -4.50 26.26 0.23
N SER A 42 -5.63 26.16 -0.46
CA SER A 42 -6.54 27.31 -0.66
C SER A 42 -7.95 26.88 -0.27
N PRO A 43 -8.63 27.64 0.59
CA PRO A 43 -10.01 27.33 0.95
C PRO A 43 -10.90 27.16 -0.28
N GLY A 44 -11.67 26.06 -0.32
CA GLY A 44 -12.58 25.77 -1.44
C GLY A 44 -11.91 25.20 -2.70
N LYS A 45 -10.59 24.98 -2.67
CA LYS A 45 -9.86 24.25 -3.71
C LYS A 45 -9.37 22.90 -3.20
N ALA A 46 -9.02 22.00 -4.12
CA ALA A 46 -8.33 20.78 -3.76
C ALA A 46 -7.05 21.14 -2.96
N ILE A 47 -6.80 20.42 -1.88
CA ILE A 47 -5.53 20.54 -1.16
C ILE A 47 -4.48 19.86 -2.01
N GLY A 48 -3.36 20.52 -2.24
CA GLY A 48 -2.18 19.87 -2.82
C GLY A 48 -1.71 18.75 -1.92
N HIS A 49 -1.17 17.69 -2.51
CA HIS A 49 -0.61 16.58 -1.75
C HIS A 49 0.85 16.91 -1.37
N PRO A 50 1.32 16.51 -0.19
CA PRO A 50 2.73 16.60 0.10
C PRO A 50 3.53 15.72 -0.86
N ASP A 51 4.67 16.19 -1.30
CA ASP A 51 5.52 15.54 -2.33
C ASP A 51 5.92 14.11 -1.95
N TRP A 52 6.09 13.83 -0.67
CA TRP A 52 6.45 12.50 -0.16
C TRP A 52 5.33 11.45 -0.32
N LEU A 53 4.07 11.87 -0.52
CA LEU A 53 2.95 10.92 -0.67
C LEU A 53 3.17 9.96 -1.85
N LYS A 54 3.82 10.42 -2.92
CA LYS A 54 4.11 9.61 -4.11
C LYS A 54 4.99 8.40 -3.84
N SER A 55 5.82 8.49 -2.81
CA SER A 55 6.73 7.41 -2.41
C SER A 55 6.10 6.42 -1.40
N LEU A 56 4.88 6.68 -0.92
CA LEU A 56 4.29 5.90 0.18
C LEU A 56 4.07 4.44 -0.20
N ILE A 57 4.58 3.56 0.65
CA ILE A 57 4.25 2.14 0.75
C ILE A 57 3.76 1.92 2.16
N LEU A 58 2.49 1.55 2.31
CA LEU A 58 1.80 1.56 3.59
C LEU A 58 1.47 0.15 4.07
N VAL A 59 1.78 -0.13 5.32
CA VAL A 59 1.39 -1.38 5.98
C VAL A 59 0.43 -1.08 7.12
N GLU A 60 -0.71 -1.74 7.11
CA GLU A 60 -1.61 -1.76 8.24
C GLU A 60 -1.08 -2.72 9.32
N LEU A 61 -1.09 -2.30 10.57
CA LEU A 61 -0.72 -3.15 11.68
C LEU A 61 -1.60 -2.93 12.91
N ASN A 62 -1.74 -3.98 13.68
CA ASN A 62 -2.34 -3.93 15.02
C ASN A 62 -1.24 -4.15 16.06
N VAL A 63 -1.14 -3.25 17.04
CA VAL A 63 -0.08 -3.28 18.06
C VAL A 63 -0.08 -4.59 18.87
N GLU A 64 -1.27 -5.09 19.24
CA GLU A 64 -1.37 -6.32 20.05
C GLU A 64 -0.88 -7.57 19.31
N THR A 65 -1.00 -7.59 17.97
CA THR A 65 -0.55 -8.73 17.14
C THR A 65 0.89 -8.58 16.66
N ALA A 66 1.34 -7.35 16.42
CA ALA A 66 2.66 -7.04 15.89
C ALA A 66 3.76 -7.00 16.95
N SER A 67 3.41 -6.68 18.19
CA SER A 67 4.35 -6.48 19.28
C SER A 67 4.64 -7.78 20.04
N SER A 68 5.89 -7.99 20.44
CA SER A 68 6.31 -9.14 21.24
C SER A 68 5.62 -9.21 22.61
N ASN A 69 5.26 -8.06 23.17
CA ASN A 69 4.58 -7.94 24.47
C ASN A 69 3.16 -7.36 24.38
N ARG A 70 2.58 -7.27 23.17
CA ARG A 70 1.25 -6.70 22.89
C ARG A 70 1.13 -5.20 23.22
N LYS A 71 2.25 -4.47 23.27
CA LYS A 71 2.32 -3.04 23.60
C LYS A 71 3.26 -2.32 22.66
N PHE A 72 3.14 -1.00 22.60
CA PHE A 72 4.05 -0.16 21.82
C PHE A 72 5.52 -0.41 22.15
N SER A 73 5.84 -0.66 23.44
CA SER A 73 7.22 -0.92 23.87
C SER A 73 7.86 -2.18 23.28
N GLY A 74 7.07 -3.10 22.75
CA GLY A 74 7.57 -4.32 22.11
C GLY A 74 7.65 -4.27 20.60
N MET A 75 7.58 -3.09 19.98
CA MET A 75 7.44 -2.94 18.51
C MET A 75 8.79 -2.87 17.75
N ALA A 76 9.93 -2.77 18.44
CA ALA A 76 11.23 -2.48 17.81
C ALA A 76 11.56 -3.45 16.65
N GLU A 77 11.41 -4.76 16.86
CA GLU A 77 11.70 -5.79 15.86
C GLU A 77 10.86 -5.60 14.58
N ILE A 78 9.59 -5.22 14.73
CA ILE A 78 8.70 -5.00 13.59
C ILE A 78 9.09 -3.73 12.84
N LEU A 79 9.54 -2.69 13.52
CA LEU A 79 9.99 -1.46 12.87
C LEU A 79 11.24 -1.70 12.02
N ASP A 80 12.19 -2.49 12.53
CA ASP A 80 13.39 -2.88 11.77
C ASP A 80 13.01 -3.73 10.54
N HIS A 81 12.07 -4.69 10.71
CA HIS A 81 11.53 -5.48 9.63
C HIS A 81 10.86 -4.62 8.54
N LEU A 82 10.06 -3.63 8.92
CA LEU A 82 9.40 -2.73 7.96
C LEU A 82 10.41 -1.90 7.17
N ALA A 83 11.41 -1.36 7.85
CA ALA A 83 12.50 -0.62 7.20
C ALA A 83 13.28 -1.50 6.24
N GLU A 84 13.70 -2.71 6.66
CA GLU A 84 14.38 -3.70 5.83
C GLU A 84 13.55 -4.08 4.59
N THR A 85 12.24 -4.19 4.76
CA THR A 85 11.31 -4.49 3.66
C THR A 85 11.24 -3.34 2.66
N GLY A 86 11.46 -2.11 3.09
CA GLY A 86 11.35 -0.90 2.26
C GLY A 86 10.00 -0.19 2.41
N VAL A 87 9.25 -0.50 3.48
CA VAL A 87 8.00 0.17 3.86
C VAL A 87 8.32 1.49 4.53
N ASN A 88 7.65 2.57 4.14
CA ASN A 88 7.86 3.91 4.69
C ASN A 88 6.59 4.53 5.28
N GLY A 89 5.57 3.74 5.50
CA GLY A 89 4.37 4.15 6.21
C GLY A 89 3.71 3.01 6.97
N VAL A 90 3.19 3.30 8.15
CA VAL A 90 2.37 2.37 8.93
C VAL A 90 1.03 3.03 9.26
N TRP A 91 -0.03 2.29 9.07
CA TRP A 91 -1.34 2.61 9.57
C TRP A 91 -1.64 1.71 10.75
N ILE A 92 -1.83 2.32 11.93
CA ILE A 92 -2.09 1.61 13.17
C ILE A 92 -3.59 1.54 13.38
N THR A 93 -4.14 0.34 13.56
CA THR A 93 -5.55 0.15 13.93
C THR A 93 -5.90 0.92 15.20
N PRO A 94 -7.19 1.24 15.47
CA PRO A 94 -7.57 2.19 16.52
C PRO A 94 -6.89 1.93 17.86
N LEU A 95 -6.30 2.98 18.40
CA LEU A 95 -5.55 2.95 19.67
C LEU A 95 -6.37 3.49 20.86
N HIS A 96 -7.62 3.89 20.62
CA HIS A 96 -8.48 4.46 21.65
C HIS A 96 -9.05 3.40 22.61
N ALA A 97 -9.44 3.82 23.80
CA ALA A 97 -10.13 2.95 24.76
C ALA A 97 -11.43 2.40 24.14
N GLY A 98 -11.87 1.23 24.61
CA GLY A 98 -13.04 0.52 24.09
C GLY A 98 -12.68 -0.75 23.32
N GLY A 99 -11.41 -0.95 23.01
CA GLY A 99 -10.85 -2.13 22.34
C GLY A 99 -11.19 -2.19 20.85
N HIS A 100 -10.18 -2.53 20.05
CA HIS A 100 -10.25 -2.66 18.57
C HIS A 100 -11.05 -1.52 17.94
N TYR A 101 -12.04 -1.81 17.09
CA TYR A 101 -12.94 -0.79 16.52
C TYR A 101 -14.08 -0.39 17.48
N GLY A 102 -14.03 -0.79 18.78
CA GLY A 102 -14.81 -0.17 19.85
C GLY A 102 -14.19 1.18 20.21
N ASN A 103 -15.01 2.16 20.53
CA ASN A 103 -14.56 3.53 20.79
C ASN A 103 -15.18 4.05 22.08
N HIS A 104 -14.35 4.49 23.03
CA HIS A 104 -14.81 5.24 24.21
C HIS A 104 -14.67 6.76 24.05
N GLY A 105 -14.12 7.18 22.91
CA GLY A 105 -13.81 8.56 22.57
C GLY A 105 -12.38 8.71 22.11
N ILE A 106 -12.15 9.48 21.05
CA ILE A 106 -10.84 9.67 20.41
C ILE A 106 -9.83 10.44 21.26
N HIS A 107 -10.23 10.92 22.43
CA HIS A 107 -9.36 11.60 23.40
C HIS A 107 -8.66 10.62 24.36
N THR A 108 -9.00 9.33 24.32
CA THR A 108 -8.50 8.31 25.26
C THR A 108 -7.48 7.39 24.58
N ILE A 109 -6.64 6.73 25.37
CA ILE A 109 -5.74 5.67 24.89
C ILE A 109 -6.10 4.37 25.58
N ASN A 110 -6.09 3.29 24.83
CA ASN A 110 -6.28 1.95 25.35
C ASN A 110 -5.06 1.50 26.16
N LYS A 111 -5.22 1.41 27.47
CA LYS A 111 -4.13 1.00 28.39
C LYS A 111 -3.62 -0.44 28.16
N ARG A 112 -4.34 -1.25 27.38
CA ARG A 112 -3.81 -2.56 26.94
C ARG A 112 -2.60 -2.38 26.00
N LEU A 113 -2.56 -1.30 25.21
CA LEU A 113 -1.49 -1.02 24.25
C LEU A 113 -0.27 -0.33 24.88
N THR A 114 -0.45 0.31 26.02
CA THR A 114 0.61 1.06 26.72
C THR A 114 1.00 0.45 28.07
N GLY A 115 0.07 -0.21 28.74
CA GLY A 115 0.18 -0.62 30.14
C GLY A 115 -0.50 0.39 31.07
N PRO A 116 -0.52 0.10 32.39
CA PRO A 116 -1.08 0.99 33.38
C PRO A 116 -0.27 2.29 33.44
N GLY A 117 -0.96 3.40 33.68
CA GLY A 117 -0.34 4.73 33.77
C GLY A 117 -1.39 5.82 33.68
N SER A 118 -0.96 7.06 33.83
CA SER A 118 -1.75 8.26 33.54
C SER A 118 -2.01 8.37 32.02
N ASP A 119 -3.00 9.17 31.63
CA ASP A 119 -3.27 9.40 30.21
C ASP A 119 -2.06 10.06 29.51
N GLU A 120 -1.35 10.95 30.21
CA GLU A 120 -0.14 11.58 29.65
C GLU A 120 0.97 10.56 29.38
N GLU A 121 1.21 9.63 30.30
CA GLU A 121 2.19 8.54 30.08
C GLU A 121 1.79 7.65 28.91
N CYS A 122 0.49 7.37 28.73
CA CYS A 122 -0.01 6.61 27.60
C CYS A 122 0.26 7.35 26.27
N TRP A 123 -0.06 8.64 26.19
CA TRP A 123 0.24 9.45 25.02
C TRP A 123 1.74 9.55 24.73
N ASN A 124 2.57 9.66 25.76
CA ASN A 124 4.03 9.69 25.60
C ASN A 124 4.58 8.38 25.02
N GLN A 125 4.00 7.22 25.33
CA GLN A 125 4.39 5.96 24.70
C GLN A 125 4.02 5.91 23.22
N VAL A 126 2.87 6.45 22.83
CA VAL A 126 2.51 6.58 21.42
C VAL A 126 3.49 7.51 20.70
N ARG A 127 3.84 8.64 21.32
CA ARG A 127 4.85 9.57 20.79
C ARG A 127 6.20 8.89 20.59
N GLN A 128 6.70 8.18 21.59
CA GLN A 128 7.97 7.43 21.50
C GLN A 128 7.95 6.43 20.35
N PHE A 129 6.82 5.74 20.15
CA PHE A 129 6.66 4.86 19.01
C PHE A 129 6.74 5.61 17.67
N VAL A 130 6.07 6.76 17.55
CA VAL A 130 6.14 7.59 16.34
C VAL A 130 7.58 8.08 16.11
N ASP A 131 8.27 8.52 17.15
CA ASP A 131 9.67 8.95 17.05
C ASP A 131 10.59 7.80 16.58
N GLU A 132 10.36 6.57 17.06
CA GLU A 132 11.11 5.38 16.60
C GLU A 132 10.81 5.02 15.14
N CYS A 133 9.57 5.22 14.68
CA CYS A 133 9.22 5.09 13.27
C CYS A 133 9.95 6.14 12.43
N HIS A 134 9.92 7.40 12.85
CA HIS A 134 10.55 8.50 12.13
C HIS A 134 12.07 8.34 12.02
N LYS A 135 12.76 7.83 13.06
CA LYS A 135 14.19 7.49 13.01
C LYS A 135 14.53 6.49 11.89
N ARG A 136 13.56 5.68 11.49
CA ARG A 136 13.67 4.69 10.40
C ARG A 136 13.06 5.19 9.08
N ASN A 137 12.73 6.46 8.97
CA ASN A 137 12.03 7.04 7.82
C ASN A 137 10.66 6.41 7.55
N ILE A 138 9.96 5.94 8.58
CA ILE A 138 8.62 5.37 8.51
C ILE A 138 7.62 6.39 9.07
N ARG A 139 6.63 6.78 8.26
CA ARG A 139 5.53 7.66 8.67
C ARG A 139 4.44 6.89 9.39
N VAL A 140 3.72 7.58 10.27
CA VAL A 140 2.68 6.95 11.10
C VAL A 140 1.34 7.60 10.88
N PHE A 141 0.32 6.77 10.59
CA PHE A 141 -1.08 7.17 10.46
C PHE A 141 -1.90 6.50 11.55
N LEU A 142 -2.66 7.29 12.28
CA LEU A 142 -3.54 6.80 13.34
C LEU A 142 -4.93 6.52 12.78
N ASP A 143 -5.57 5.46 13.24
CA ASP A 143 -6.95 5.19 12.86
C ASP A 143 -7.91 5.94 13.79
N VAL A 144 -8.87 6.65 13.23
CA VAL A 144 -9.85 7.44 13.98
C VAL A 144 -11.27 7.02 13.64
N ILE A 145 -12.03 6.73 14.68
CA ILE A 145 -13.42 6.28 14.59
C ILE A 145 -14.37 7.47 14.68
N SER A 146 -15.30 7.57 13.75
CA SER A 146 -16.27 8.67 13.68
C SER A 146 -17.74 8.27 13.78
N TRP A 147 -18.05 6.97 13.85
CA TRP A 147 -19.45 6.55 13.87
C TRP A 147 -20.14 6.79 15.22
N GLY A 148 -19.42 6.71 16.35
CA GLY A 148 -19.99 6.84 17.68
C GLY A 148 -19.11 6.23 18.76
N VAL A 149 -19.71 5.77 19.84
CA VAL A 149 -19.02 5.11 20.97
C VAL A 149 -19.73 3.83 21.37
N ARG A 150 -19.00 2.94 22.02
CA ARG A 150 -19.56 1.72 22.62
C ARG A 150 -20.56 2.06 23.73
N GLU A 151 -21.45 1.07 24.01
CA GLU A 151 -22.48 1.21 25.06
C GLU A 151 -21.88 1.54 26.44
N ASP A 152 -20.74 0.93 26.77
CA ASP A 152 -20.06 1.10 28.06
C ASP A 152 -19.18 2.37 28.14
N ALA A 153 -19.12 3.17 27.10
CA ALA A 153 -18.29 4.38 27.06
C ALA A 153 -18.75 5.44 28.08
N PRO A 154 -17.84 6.01 28.90
CA PRO A 154 -18.16 7.10 29.82
C PRO A 154 -18.81 8.31 29.11
N LEU A 155 -18.29 8.64 27.92
CA LEU A 155 -18.77 9.78 27.11
C LEU A 155 -20.29 9.72 26.84
N ARG A 156 -20.87 8.52 26.71
CA ARG A 156 -22.32 8.34 26.53
C ARG A 156 -23.14 8.87 27.70
N ARG A 157 -22.61 8.76 28.93
CA ARG A 157 -23.26 9.25 30.16
C ARG A 157 -22.95 10.71 30.43
N GLU A 158 -21.76 11.16 30.07
CA GLU A 158 -21.29 12.53 30.30
C GLU A 158 -21.91 13.53 29.34
N LYS A 159 -22.19 13.09 28.10
CA LYS A 159 -22.68 13.92 26.99
C LYS A 159 -23.81 13.24 26.22
N PRO A 160 -24.92 12.87 26.88
CA PRO A 160 -26.03 12.17 26.23
C PRO A 160 -26.61 12.92 25.02
N GLU A 161 -26.54 14.26 25.01
CA GLU A 161 -26.99 15.14 23.93
C GLU A 161 -26.13 15.07 22.65
N TRP A 162 -25.00 14.35 22.68
CA TRP A 162 -24.16 14.17 21.52
C TRP A 162 -24.54 12.97 20.65
N PHE A 163 -25.61 12.27 21.02
CA PHE A 163 -26.00 11.03 20.38
C PHE A 163 -27.41 11.12 19.78
N THR A 164 -27.58 10.48 18.60
CA THR A 164 -28.86 10.42 17.89
C THR A 164 -29.94 9.62 18.64
N GLY A 165 -29.58 8.83 19.64
CA GLY A 165 -30.46 7.82 20.24
C GLY A 165 -30.51 6.50 19.47
N GLU A 166 -29.81 6.37 18.34
CA GLU A 166 -29.71 5.13 17.56
C GLU A 166 -28.59 4.25 18.10
N PHE A 167 -28.93 2.99 18.42
CA PHE A 167 -28.00 1.96 18.83
C PHE A 167 -27.72 0.99 17.69
N LYS A 168 -26.47 0.82 17.30
CA LYS A 168 -26.02 -0.16 16.30
C LYS A 168 -25.58 -1.44 16.97
N LYS A 169 -26.44 -2.46 16.92
CA LYS A 169 -26.19 -3.77 17.54
C LYS A 169 -24.93 -4.47 17.00
N GLU A 170 -24.67 -4.34 15.71
CA GLU A 170 -23.49 -4.93 15.05
C GLU A 170 -22.16 -4.35 15.53
N TRP A 171 -22.17 -3.13 16.09
CA TRP A 171 -20.98 -2.42 16.62
C TRP A 171 -21.03 -2.26 18.15
N ASP A 172 -22.13 -2.71 18.77
CA ASP A 172 -22.36 -2.57 20.21
C ASP A 172 -22.18 -1.14 20.69
N GLY A 173 -22.85 -0.19 19.98
CA GLY A 173 -22.61 1.20 20.25
C GLY A 173 -23.64 2.19 19.76
N TRP A 174 -23.55 3.40 20.28
CA TRP A 174 -24.42 4.54 20.04
C TRP A 174 -23.85 5.48 18.99
N LEU A 175 -24.67 5.91 18.02
CA LEU A 175 -24.23 6.82 16.97
C LEU A 175 -24.16 8.26 17.45
N PHE A 176 -23.11 8.97 17.04
CA PHE A 176 -22.98 10.41 17.22
C PHE A 176 -24.00 11.18 16.40
N ASP A 177 -24.53 12.27 16.98
CA ASP A 177 -25.32 13.28 16.27
C ASP A 177 -24.42 14.38 15.71
N TRP A 178 -23.98 14.19 14.47
CA TRP A 178 -23.10 15.14 13.77
C TRP A 178 -23.76 16.49 13.43
N SER A 179 -25.04 16.68 13.76
CA SER A 179 -25.68 18.01 13.74
C SER A 179 -25.31 18.84 14.97
N ASN A 180 -24.82 18.23 16.05
CA ASN A 180 -24.44 18.89 17.27
C ASN A 180 -23.09 19.63 17.12
N PRO A 181 -23.07 20.99 17.27
CA PRO A 181 -21.86 21.79 17.08
C PRO A 181 -20.82 21.57 18.18
N GLU A 182 -21.21 21.22 19.40
CA GLU A 182 -20.27 20.94 20.49
C GLU A 182 -19.52 19.65 20.24
N LEU A 183 -20.19 18.61 19.77
CA LEU A 183 -19.57 17.35 19.32
C LEU A 183 -18.57 17.62 18.18
N ASN A 184 -18.97 18.39 17.17
CA ASN A 184 -18.08 18.72 16.05
C ASN A 184 -16.80 19.40 16.55
N GLU A 185 -16.92 20.41 17.41
CA GLU A 185 -15.75 21.14 17.94
C GLU A 185 -14.88 20.24 18.83
N TRP A 186 -15.49 19.38 19.66
CA TRP A 186 -14.77 18.39 20.46
C TRP A 186 -13.96 17.44 19.57
N PHE A 187 -14.57 16.92 18.51
CA PHE A 187 -13.92 16.01 17.59
C PHE A 187 -12.73 16.66 16.87
N ILE A 188 -12.95 17.86 16.31
CA ILE A 188 -11.92 18.65 15.62
C ILE A 188 -10.74 18.90 16.55
N ARG A 189 -11.01 19.39 17.77
CA ARG A 189 -9.97 19.68 18.76
C ARG A 189 -9.16 18.42 19.10
N ASN A 190 -9.82 17.27 19.29
CA ASN A 190 -9.12 16.04 19.63
C ASN A 190 -8.31 15.50 18.46
N LEU A 191 -8.75 15.60 17.20
CA LEU A 191 -7.92 15.26 16.03
C LEU A 191 -6.63 16.11 16.02
N VAL A 192 -6.77 17.42 16.23
CA VAL A 192 -5.60 18.32 16.30
C VAL A 192 -4.66 17.93 17.44
N GLN A 193 -5.20 17.67 18.64
CA GLN A 193 -4.40 17.28 19.80
C GLN A 193 -3.70 15.93 19.61
N CYS A 194 -4.36 14.94 18.99
CA CYS A 194 -3.72 13.66 18.68
C CYS A 194 -2.44 13.86 17.85
N ILE A 195 -2.48 14.67 16.80
CA ILE A 195 -1.30 14.93 15.97
C ILE A 195 -0.22 15.71 16.75
N LEU A 196 -0.60 16.74 17.50
CA LEU A 196 0.36 17.55 18.24
C LEU A 196 1.05 16.77 19.38
N ARG A 197 0.31 15.89 20.06
CA ARG A 197 0.83 15.07 21.15
C ARG A 197 1.72 13.93 20.64
N THR A 198 1.36 13.30 19.55
CA THR A 198 2.05 12.10 19.06
C THR A 198 3.12 12.39 18.00
N GLY A 199 3.00 13.48 17.26
CA GLY A 199 3.84 13.75 16.10
C GLY A 199 3.46 12.96 14.85
N ALA A 200 2.37 12.20 14.86
CA ALA A 200 1.94 11.38 13.72
C ALA A 200 1.72 12.19 12.43
N ASP A 201 1.80 11.52 11.29
CA ASP A 201 1.78 12.12 9.95
C ASP A 201 0.35 12.24 9.37
N GLY A 202 -0.64 11.73 10.06
CA GLY A 202 -2.03 11.85 9.63
C GLY A 202 -2.96 10.79 10.19
N PHE A 203 -4.12 10.65 9.51
CA PHE A 203 -5.17 9.72 9.93
C PHE A 203 -5.69 8.85 8.79
N ARG A 204 -6.01 7.61 9.14
CA ARG A 204 -7.03 6.82 8.47
C ARG A 204 -8.37 7.12 9.14
N CYS A 205 -9.38 7.48 8.36
CA CYS A 205 -10.67 7.89 8.87
C CYS A 205 -11.70 6.76 8.68
N ASP A 206 -11.97 6.05 9.77
CA ASP A 206 -12.92 4.93 9.82
C ASP A 206 -14.32 5.40 9.47
N CYS A 207 -15.00 4.66 8.59
CA CYS A 207 -16.33 5.00 8.08
C CYS A 207 -16.45 6.43 7.52
N GLY A 208 -15.36 7.16 7.38
CA GLY A 208 -15.38 8.50 6.81
C GLY A 208 -15.58 8.47 5.29
N PRO A 209 -16.43 9.30 4.72
CA PRO A 209 -17.24 10.35 5.33
C PRO A 209 -18.70 9.97 5.64
N ASN A 210 -19.01 8.70 5.84
CA ASN A 210 -20.40 8.23 5.95
C ASN A 210 -21.13 8.79 7.18
N PHE A 211 -20.42 8.89 8.31
CA PHE A 211 -20.95 9.42 9.57
C PHE A 211 -20.52 10.86 9.79
N CYS A 212 -19.28 11.06 10.19
CA CYS A 212 -18.70 12.39 10.25
C CYS A 212 -18.51 12.90 8.82
N LYS A 213 -19.33 13.84 8.40
CA LYS A 213 -19.21 14.46 7.09
C LYS A 213 -17.83 15.15 6.92
N TYR A 214 -17.59 15.72 5.78
CA TYR A 214 -16.27 16.30 5.45
C TYR A 214 -15.86 17.48 6.35
N GLY A 215 -16.85 18.23 6.86
CA GLY A 215 -16.61 19.48 7.61
C GLY A 215 -15.61 19.36 8.75
N PRO A 216 -15.83 18.50 9.75
CA PRO A 216 -14.93 18.35 10.89
C PRO A 216 -13.52 17.92 10.48
N TYR A 217 -13.36 16.98 9.55
CA TYR A 217 -12.05 16.53 9.06
C TYR A 217 -11.30 17.67 8.36
N ARG A 218 -11.97 18.41 7.48
CA ARG A 218 -11.40 19.55 6.77
C ARG A 218 -10.96 20.66 7.73
N GLU A 219 -11.79 20.96 8.73
CA GLU A 219 -11.45 21.98 9.72
C GLU A 219 -10.25 21.57 10.58
N ALA A 220 -10.21 20.31 11.03
CA ALA A 220 -9.06 19.78 11.78
C ALA A 220 -7.77 19.91 10.95
N ARG A 221 -7.82 19.54 9.67
CA ARG A 221 -6.68 19.64 8.75
C ARG A 221 -6.26 21.10 8.53
N THR A 222 -7.21 21.99 8.38
CA THR A 222 -6.97 23.43 8.26
C THR A 222 -6.25 23.98 9.50
N ARG A 223 -6.70 23.62 10.70
CA ARG A 223 -6.05 24.03 11.96
C ARG A 223 -4.63 23.49 12.07
N LEU A 224 -4.42 22.22 11.73
CA LEU A 224 -3.08 21.61 11.71
C LEU A 224 -2.15 22.32 10.74
N LEU A 225 -2.62 22.67 9.55
CA LEU A 225 -1.83 23.40 8.57
C LEU A 225 -1.44 24.80 9.08
N LYS A 226 -2.36 25.51 9.73
CA LYS A 226 -2.07 26.82 10.38
C LYS A 226 -1.02 26.70 11.49
N LEU A 227 -0.93 25.52 12.14
CA LEU A 227 0.08 25.21 13.15
C LEU A 227 1.38 24.66 12.53
N GLY A 228 1.53 24.72 11.21
CA GLY A 228 2.70 24.26 10.49
C GLY A 228 2.80 22.75 10.28
N ARG A 229 1.73 21.98 10.63
CA ARG A 229 1.71 20.51 10.45
C ARG A 229 1.08 20.14 9.10
N LYS A 230 1.86 19.49 8.25
CA LYS A 230 1.48 19.11 6.89
C LYS A 230 1.14 17.61 6.81
N VAL A 231 0.03 17.25 7.45
CA VAL A 231 -0.45 15.88 7.57
C VAL A 231 -1.40 15.50 6.44
N ILE A 232 -1.52 14.20 6.17
CA ILE A 232 -2.51 13.67 5.24
C ILE A 232 -3.65 12.97 6.00
N PHE A 233 -4.83 12.98 5.39
CA PHE A 233 -5.96 12.18 5.82
C PHE A 233 -6.36 11.26 4.66
N PHE A 234 -6.67 10.02 4.96
CA PHE A 234 -7.27 9.12 3.98
C PHE A 234 -8.50 8.43 4.56
N SER A 235 -9.47 8.20 3.69
CA SER A 235 -10.77 7.64 4.09
C SER A 235 -10.81 6.13 3.89
N GLU A 236 -11.66 5.45 4.66
CA GLU A 236 -11.96 4.05 4.42
C GLU A 236 -12.80 3.84 3.17
N HIS A 237 -13.82 4.65 3.02
CA HIS A 237 -14.75 4.57 1.89
C HIS A 237 -14.41 5.60 0.83
N ALA A 238 -14.85 5.31 -0.40
CA ALA A 238 -14.68 6.22 -1.51
C ALA A 238 -15.16 7.62 -1.15
N SER A 239 -14.25 8.57 -1.21
CA SER A 239 -14.49 9.98 -0.93
C SER A 239 -14.16 10.81 -2.15
N SER A 240 -15.09 11.67 -2.54
CA SER A 240 -14.92 12.59 -3.67
C SER A 240 -14.22 13.89 -3.29
N ARG A 241 -14.05 14.18 -1.99
CA ARG A 241 -13.60 15.49 -1.52
C ARG A 241 -12.09 15.54 -1.26
N ARG A 242 -11.38 16.16 -2.18
CA ARG A 242 -9.95 16.40 -2.12
C ARG A 242 -9.50 17.48 -1.16
N ASP A 243 -10.41 18.39 -0.83
CA ASP A 243 -10.18 19.40 0.19
C ASP A 243 -10.13 18.78 1.61
N THR A 244 -10.40 17.47 1.72
CA THR A 244 -10.46 16.75 2.98
C THR A 244 -9.56 15.53 3.03
N PHE A 245 -9.61 14.64 2.01
CA PHE A 245 -8.88 13.39 1.97
C PHE A 245 -7.91 13.33 0.80
N ASP A 246 -6.71 12.84 1.04
CA ASP A 246 -5.65 12.71 0.03
C ASP A 246 -5.87 11.50 -0.88
N PHE A 247 -6.35 10.39 -0.31
CA PHE A 247 -6.73 9.18 -1.03
C PHE A 247 -7.76 8.36 -0.26
N ASP A 248 -8.32 7.37 -0.93
CA ASP A 248 -9.23 6.40 -0.35
C ASP A 248 -8.51 5.07 -0.18
N GLN A 249 -8.64 4.46 1.00
CA GLN A 249 -8.10 3.14 1.30
C GLN A 249 -8.67 2.08 0.34
N ASN A 250 -9.95 2.15 0.07
CA ASN A 250 -10.66 1.26 -0.83
C ASN A 250 -10.73 1.86 -2.22
N ALA A 251 -9.64 1.83 -2.98
CA ALA A 251 -9.71 2.11 -4.40
C ALA A 251 -10.52 1.02 -5.06
N PHE A 252 -11.75 1.34 -5.43
CA PHE A 252 -12.57 0.47 -6.23
C PHE A 252 -11.99 0.31 -7.62
N ILE A 253 -11.61 -0.91 -7.96
CA ILE A 253 -11.56 -1.32 -9.33
C ILE A 253 -12.99 -1.77 -9.68
N PRO A 254 -13.72 -1.05 -10.53
CA PRO A 254 -15.06 -1.45 -10.90
C PRO A 254 -14.99 -2.67 -11.79
N GLY A 255 -15.40 -3.80 -11.23
CA GLY A 255 -15.84 -4.94 -12.00
C GLY A 255 -17.36 -5.08 -11.84
N PRO A 256 -18.04 -5.91 -12.63
CA PRO A 256 -19.46 -6.20 -12.47
C PRO A 256 -19.82 -6.78 -11.11
N ALA A 257 -18.85 -7.13 -10.29
CA ALA A 257 -19.02 -7.55 -8.91
C ALA A 257 -19.07 -6.34 -7.98
N ARG A 258 -20.18 -5.62 -7.96
CA ARG A 258 -20.63 -4.77 -6.85
C ARG A 258 -20.78 -5.54 -5.52
N ASN A 259 -20.25 -6.73 -5.41
CA ASN A 259 -20.19 -7.45 -4.17
C ASN A 259 -19.06 -6.85 -3.33
N ARG A 260 -19.41 -5.93 -2.45
CA ARG A 260 -18.62 -5.29 -1.39
C ARG A 260 -17.79 -6.27 -0.52
N THR A 261 -17.90 -7.57 -0.75
CA THR A 261 -17.21 -8.62 -0.01
C THR A 261 -16.05 -9.26 -0.75
N LYS A 262 -15.81 -8.91 -1.99
CA LYS A 262 -14.65 -9.34 -2.77
C LYS A 262 -13.76 -8.13 -3.01
N MET A 263 -13.19 -7.62 -1.95
CA MET A 263 -12.05 -6.75 -2.07
C MET A 263 -10.96 -7.55 -2.77
N MET A 264 -10.59 -7.06 -3.91
CA MET A 264 -9.43 -7.42 -4.71
C MET A 264 -9.03 -8.90 -4.62
N ASP A 265 -9.84 -9.72 -5.18
CA ASP A 265 -9.45 -10.99 -5.72
C ASP A 265 -8.43 -10.70 -6.84
N CYS A 266 -7.23 -11.28 -6.76
CA CYS A 266 -6.23 -11.20 -7.83
C CYS A 266 -6.87 -11.51 -9.19
N ASP A 267 -7.81 -12.45 -9.21
CA ASP A 267 -8.56 -12.83 -10.39
C ASP A 267 -9.38 -11.68 -10.98
N SER A 268 -9.91 -10.78 -10.16
CA SER A 268 -10.67 -9.63 -10.64
C SER A 268 -9.80 -8.59 -11.35
N LEU A 269 -8.55 -8.44 -10.95
CA LEU A 269 -7.60 -7.55 -11.63
C LEU A 269 -6.97 -8.18 -12.86
N LEU A 270 -6.84 -9.50 -12.87
CA LEU A 270 -6.40 -10.23 -14.05
C LEU A 270 -7.48 -10.24 -15.14
N VAL A 271 -8.75 -10.19 -14.75
CA VAL A 271 -9.90 -10.06 -15.67
C VAL A 271 -10.00 -8.66 -16.27
N ASN A 272 -9.74 -7.63 -15.47
CA ASN A 272 -9.83 -6.24 -15.91
C ASN A 272 -8.43 -5.72 -16.23
N ASN A 273 -8.15 -5.40 -17.48
CA ASN A 273 -6.86 -4.86 -17.85
C ASN A 273 -6.56 -3.57 -17.05
N ILE A 274 -5.55 -3.64 -16.19
CA ILE A 274 -5.18 -2.52 -15.30
C ILE A 274 -4.89 -1.22 -16.09
N VAL A 275 -4.36 -1.33 -17.30
CA VAL A 275 -4.08 -0.18 -18.17
C VAL A 275 -5.37 0.49 -18.62
N ASP A 276 -6.36 -0.31 -19.02
CA ASP A 276 -7.66 0.23 -19.44
C ASP A 276 -8.40 0.86 -18.27
N LEU A 277 -8.36 0.22 -17.11
CA LEU A 277 -8.94 0.76 -15.88
C LEU A 277 -8.37 2.13 -15.55
N ILE A 278 -7.05 2.25 -15.50
CA ILE A 278 -6.38 3.50 -15.15
C ILE A 278 -6.65 4.57 -16.18
N ARG A 279 -6.53 4.25 -17.48
CA ARG A 279 -6.71 5.22 -18.56
C ARG A 279 -8.15 5.66 -18.78
N SER A 280 -9.11 4.82 -18.49
CA SER A 280 -10.52 5.17 -18.62
C SER A 280 -11.00 6.13 -17.54
N GLY A 281 -10.34 6.15 -16.40
CA GLY A 281 -10.83 6.87 -15.22
C GLY A 281 -12.18 6.37 -14.71
N ALA A 282 -12.72 5.31 -15.33
CA ALA A 282 -14.11 4.84 -15.11
C ALA A 282 -14.31 4.21 -13.74
N GLN A 283 -13.25 3.69 -13.16
CA GLN A 283 -13.27 3.01 -11.86
C GLN A 283 -13.51 3.94 -10.69
N LEU A 284 -13.45 5.20 -10.95
CA LEU A 284 -13.37 6.17 -9.90
C LEU A 284 -14.74 6.74 -9.59
N GLY A 285 -15.75 6.01 -9.96
CA GLY A 285 -17.20 6.20 -9.88
C GLY A 285 -17.78 6.88 -8.64
N ALA A 286 -16.94 7.48 -7.80
CA ALA A 286 -17.38 8.46 -6.85
C ALA A 286 -17.76 9.72 -7.60
N VAL A 287 -19.02 10.03 -7.60
CA VAL A 287 -19.51 11.36 -7.91
C VAL A 287 -19.12 12.26 -6.75
N ASP A 288 -18.63 13.46 -7.03
CA ASP A 288 -18.46 14.48 -5.99
C ASP A 288 -19.83 14.90 -5.42
N ASP A 289 -19.84 15.66 -4.33
CA ASP A 289 -21.06 16.15 -3.70
C ASP A 289 -21.92 17.01 -4.66
N TYR A 290 -21.41 17.30 -5.84
CA TYR A 290 -22.08 18.06 -6.90
C TYR A 290 -22.53 17.18 -8.07
N GLY A 291 -22.48 15.86 -7.94
CA GLY A 291 -22.88 14.91 -8.97
C GLY A 291 -21.94 14.81 -10.17
N LYS A 292 -20.72 15.40 -10.09
CA LYS A 292 -19.71 15.29 -11.13
C LYS A 292 -18.85 14.06 -10.91
N PRO A 293 -18.39 13.37 -11.98
CA PRO A 293 -17.44 12.29 -11.86
C PRO A 293 -16.27 12.74 -11.00
N GLY A 294 -15.98 11.98 -9.94
CA GLY A 294 -14.91 12.27 -9.01
C GLY A 294 -13.64 12.51 -9.78
N GLY A 295 -13.08 13.67 -9.57
CA GLY A 295 -12.05 14.20 -10.46
C GLY A 295 -10.82 13.35 -10.53
N THR A 296 -10.17 13.50 -11.61
CA THR A 296 -8.97 12.86 -12.10
C THR A 296 -7.69 13.12 -11.29
N GLU A 297 -7.76 13.87 -10.21
CA GLU A 297 -6.63 14.43 -9.48
C GLU A 297 -6.42 13.76 -8.11
N ARG A 298 -6.65 12.47 -7.95
CA ARG A 298 -6.46 11.73 -6.70
C ARG A 298 -5.31 10.75 -6.80
N PHE A 299 -4.67 10.55 -5.65
CA PHE A 299 -3.93 9.32 -5.44
C PHE A 299 -4.91 8.19 -5.19
N TYR A 300 -4.62 7.05 -5.78
CA TYR A 300 -5.34 5.82 -5.54
C TYR A 300 -4.46 4.89 -4.73
N ALA A 301 -5.04 4.35 -3.68
CA ALA A 301 -4.43 3.25 -2.98
C ALA A 301 -4.93 1.93 -3.55
N MET A 302 -4.06 0.95 -3.60
CA MET A 302 -4.42 -0.43 -3.86
C MET A 302 -4.17 -1.23 -2.60
N MET A 303 -5.27 -1.62 -1.95
CA MET A 303 -5.22 -2.41 -0.74
C MET A 303 -5.27 -3.88 -1.09
N LEU A 304 -4.20 -4.60 -0.77
CA LEU A 304 -4.10 -6.05 -0.96
C LEU A 304 -4.83 -6.81 0.12
N SER A 305 -4.74 -6.34 1.35
CA SER A 305 -5.44 -6.89 2.50
C SER A 305 -5.59 -5.85 3.60
N ASN A 306 -6.52 -6.08 4.52
CA ASN A 306 -6.71 -5.33 5.75
C ASN A 306 -7.33 -6.23 6.82
N HIS A 307 -7.60 -5.68 8.01
CA HIS A 307 -8.23 -6.40 9.11
C HIS A 307 -9.65 -6.92 8.80
N ASP A 308 -10.32 -6.43 7.77
CA ASP A 308 -11.67 -6.84 7.34
C ASP A 308 -11.64 -7.70 6.06
N SER A 309 -10.52 -7.83 5.39
CA SER A 309 -10.42 -8.55 4.13
C SER A 309 -9.61 -9.84 4.25
N LYS A 310 -9.85 -10.74 3.32
CA LYS A 310 -9.14 -12.00 3.21
C LYS A 310 -7.73 -11.74 2.67
N GLY A 311 -6.72 -12.29 3.34
CA GLY A 311 -5.39 -12.39 2.76
C GLY A 311 -5.36 -13.25 1.51
N TYR A 312 -4.33 -13.09 0.70
CA TYR A 312 -4.17 -13.82 -0.55
C TYR A 312 -3.85 -15.30 -0.30
N SER A 313 -4.26 -16.16 -1.23
CA SER A 313 -3.79 -17.54 -1.24
C SER A 313 -2.38 -17.60 -1.84
N SER A 314 -1.58 -18.54 -1.40
CA SER A 314 -0.14 -18.66 -1.68
C SER A 314 0.28 -18.63 -3.16
N GLN A 315 -0.59 -18.95 -4.08
CA GLN A 315 -0.23 -19.01 -5.52
C GLN A 315 -0.28 -17.65 -6.24
N GLY A 316 -1.11 -16.72 -5.78
CA GLY A 316 -1.24 -15.39 -6.38
C GLY A 316 -0.40 -14.31 -5.72
N ASP A 317 0.23 -14.62 -4.60
CA ASP A 317 0.74 -13.59 -3.69
C ASP A 317 1.85 -12.73 -4.30
N ILE A 318 2.83 -13.31 -4.97
CA ILE A 318 3.89 -12.56 -5.67
C ILE A 318 3.30 -11.71 -6.79
N ILE A 319 2.38 -12.28 -7.58
CA ILE A 319 1.71 -11.56 -8.66
C ILE A 319 0.87 -10.43 -8.10
N ALA A 320 0.14 -10.67 -6.99
CA ALA A 320 -0.64 -9.64 -6.32
C ALA A 320 0.23 -8.48 -5.86
N PHE A 321 1.30 -8.74 -5.15
CA PHE A 321 2.23 -7.70 -4.69
C PHE A 321 2.86 -6.92 -5.85
N ALA A 322 3.36 -7.62 -6.86
CA ALA A 322 4.06 -6.99 -7.96
C ALA A 322 3.13 -6.28 -8.94
N TYR A 323 2.12 -7.00 -9.38
CA TYR A 323 1.24 -6.51 -10.44
C TYR A 323 0.30 -5.43 -9.92
N GLN A 324 -0.33 -5.69 -8.79
CA GLN A 324 -1.44 -4.85 -8.32
C GLN A 324 -0.98 -3.67 -7.50
N ALA A 325 0.02 -3.84 -6.64
CA ALA A 325 0.37 -2.86 -5.65
C ALA A 325 1.70 -2.17 -5.92
N ILE A 326 2.79 -2.94 -5.92
CA ILE A 326 4.11 -2.33 -5.79
C ILE A 326 4.58 -1.71 -7.10
N LEU A 327 4.34 -2.37 -8.24
CA LEU A 327 4.80 -1.92 -9.55
C LEU A 327 3.71 -1.19 -10.37
N SER A 328 2.50 -1.07 -9.83
CA SER A 328 1.40 -0.33 -10.43
C SER A 328 1.46 1.17 -10.12
N PRO A 329 0.67 2.03 -10.80
CA PRO A 329 0.56 3.45 -10.47
C PRO A 329 -0.35 3.73 -9.27
N PHE A 330 -0.40 2.83 -8.30
CA PHE A 330 -1.16 2.98 -7.06
C PHE A 330 -0.25 3.08 -5.84
N LEU A 331 -0.76 3.65 -4.76
CA LEU A 331 -0.14 3.56 -3.43
C LEU A 331 -0.45 2.17 -2.85
N PRO A 332 0.55 1.32 -2.62
CA PRO A 332 0.30 -0.03 -2.13
C PRO A 332 0.00 -0.04 -0.64
N ILE A 333 -1.02 -0.80 -0.25
CA ILE A 333 -1.40 -1.04 1.14
C ILE A 333 -1.62 -2.54 1.37
N TRP A 334 -1.11 -3.08 2.47
CA TRP A 334 -1.42 -4.44 2.92
C TRP A 334 -1.39 -4.56 4.43
N PHE A 335 -1.97 -5.64 4.96
CA PHE A 335 -1.88 -5.98 6.38
C PHE A 335 -0.56 -6.69 6.67
N LEU A 336 0.08 -6.34 7.78
CA LEU A 336 1.36 -6.90 8.20
C LEU A 336 1.35 -8.43 8.21
N GLY A 337 2.33 -9.04 7.55
CA GLY A 337 2.48 -10.48 7.38
C GLY A 337 2.24 -10.99 5.96
N GLU A 338 1.51 -10.24 5.14
CA GLU A 338 1.30 -10.60 3.73
C GLU A 338 2.63 -10.64 2.95
N GLU A 339 3.57 -9.76 3.29
CA GLU A 339 4.87 -9.66 2.64
C GLU A 339 5.75 -10.90 2.85
N TRP A 340 5.44 -11.76 3.79
CA TRP A 340 6.08 -13.07 3.94
C TRP A 340 5.10 -14.24 3.86
N ASN A 341 4.00 -14.06 3.14
CA ASN A 341 2.98 -15.07 2.89
C ASN A 341 2.40 -15.69 4.17
N ASN A 342 2.12 -14.85 5.16
CA ASN A 342 1.41 -15.21 6.37
C ASN A 342 0.11 -14.41 6.45
N PRO A 343 -0.87 -14.71 5.59
CA PRO A 343 -2.08 -13.94 5.49
C PRO A 343 -2.86 -13.96 6.80
N TYR A 344 -3.36 -12.79 7.14
CA TYR A 344 -4.23 -12.62 8.29
C TYR A 344 -5.53 -13.46 8.09
N PRO A 345 -5.93 -14.29 9.06
CA PRO A 345 -7.09 -15.17 8.90
C PRO A 345 -8.40 -14.38 8.90
N TYR A 346 -8.99 -14.30 7.73
CA TYR A 346 -10.18 -13.53 7.48
C TYR A 346 -11.48 -14.24 7.85
N ARG A 347 -12.45 -13.49 8.41
CA ARG A 347 -13.91 -13.73 8.56
C ARG A 347 -14.42 -15.05 9.16
N ARG A 348 -13.66 -16.12 9.27
CA ARG A 348 -14.13 -17.35 9.91
C ARG A 348 -13.85 -17.41 11.40
N VAL A 349 -13.12 -16.41 11.88
CA VAL A 349 -12.71 -16.29 13.27
C VAL A 349 -13.45 -15.12 13.88
N PRO A 350 -14.11 -15.26 15.04
CA PRO A 350 -14.70 -14.12 15.73
C PRO A 350 -13.68 -12.97 15.87
N ARG A 351 -14.10 -11.71 15.66
CA ARG A 351 -13.22 -10.54 15.71
C ARG A 351 -12.23 -10.55 16.88
N ARG A 352 -12.67 -11.00 18.06
CA ARG A 352 -11.79 -11.15 19.24
C ARG A 352 -10.55 -12.03 19.02
N TRP A 353 -10.59 -12.98 18.09
CA TRP A 353 -9.49 -13.91 17.82
C TRP A 353 -8.50 -13.34 16.80
N LEU A 354 -8.93 -12.38 16.00
CA LEU A 354 -8.07 -11.66 15.06
C LEU A 354 -6.94 -10.95 15.81
N TYR A 355 -7.23 -10.50 17.02
CA TYR A 355 -6.33 -9.73 17.86
C TYR A 355 -5.58 -10.58 18.89
N ASP A 356 -5.98 -11.85 19.06
CA ASP A 356 -5.25 -12.78 19.90
C ASP A 356 -4.10 -13.49 19.17
N ARG A 357 -4.09 -13.41 17.82
CA ARG A 357 -3.08 -14.06 17.01
C ARG A 357 -1.84 -13.18 16.92
N ARG A 358 -0.72 -13.70 17.42
CA ARG A 358 0.59 -13.09 17.18
C ARG A 358 1.04 -13.32 15.74
N ILE A 359 1.77 -12.36 15.21
CA ILE A 359 2.44 -12.52 13.93
C ILE A 359 3.46 -13.65 14.08
N ASP A 360 3.35 -14.64 13.20
CA ASP A 360 4.28 -15.76 13.17
C ASP A 360 5.57 -15.33 12.47
N THR A 361 6.55 -14.91 13.26
CA THR A 361 7.87 -14.56 12.76
C THR A 361 8.62 -15.75 12.18
N ASP A 362 8.25 -16.98 12.56
CA ASP A 362 8.81 -18.20 11.97
C ASP A 362 8.32 -18.43 10.54
N ALA A 363 7.16 -17.90 10.17
CA ALA A 363 6.68 -17.93 8.80
C ALA A 363 7.65 -17.22 7.84
N ARG A 364 8.37 -16.19 8.28
CA ARG A 364 9.43 -15.53 7.50
C ARG A 364 10.52 -16.53 7.04
N ARG A 365 10.92 -17.44 7.92
CA ARG A 365 11.91 -18.47 7.58
C ARG A 365 11.34 -19.52 6.62
N LYS A 366 10.10 -19.94 6.84
CA LYS A 366 9.41 -20.92 5.99
C LYS A 366 9.19 -20.39 4.57
N HIS A 367 8.93 -19.09 4.45
CA HIS A 367 8.63 -18.42 3.17
C HIS A 367 9.72 -17.45 2.75
N ARG A 368 10.98 -17.75 3.07
CA ARG A 368 12.13 -16.86 2.82
C ARG A 368 12.24 -16.44 1.36
N GLU A 369 12.09 -17.35 0.43
CA GLU A 369 12.17 -17.05 -1.01
C GLU A 369 11.09 -16.03 -1.43
N PHE A 370 9.86 -16.23 -0.96
CA PHE A 370 8.75 -15.32 -1.20
C PHE A 370 9.09 -13.92 -0.65
N PHE A 371 9.49 -13.85 0.61
CA PHE A 371 9.81 -12.58 1.27
C PHE A 371 10.95 -11.83 0.59
N GLU A 372 12.04 -12.52 0.24
CA GLU A 372 13.16 -11.92 -0.51
C GLU A 372 12.72 -11.43 -1.90
N THR A 373 11.78 -12.11 -2.54
CA THR A 373 11.21 -11.65 -3.81
C THR A 373 10.39 -10.37 -3.62
N VAL A 374 9.55 -10.29 -2.58
CA VAL A 374 8.79 -9.07 -2.26
C VAL A 374 9.73 -7.90 -1.99
N LYS A 375 10.77 -8.10 -1.17
CA LYS A 375 11.80 -7.06 -0.94
C LYS A 375 12.47 -6.59 -2.22
N ARG A 376 12.76 -7.51 -3.13
CA ARG A 376 13.36 -7.18 -4.44
C ARG A 376 12.42 -6.36 -5.31
N ILE A 377 11.14 -6.66 -5.33
CA ILE A 377 10.12 -5.91 -6.05
C ILE A 377 10.00 -4.48 -5.48
N ILE A 378 9.97 -4.36 -4.16
CA ILE A 378 9.95 -3.04 -3.48
C ILE A 378 11.22 -2.26 -3.81
N ARG A 379 12.39 -2.93 -3.79
CA ARG A 379 13.67 -2.32 -4.20
C ARG A 379 13.61 -1.75 -5.61
N ILE A 380 13.02 -2.47 -6.56
CA ILE A 380 12.84 -1.98 -7.93
C ILE A 380 12.04 -0.66 -7.92
N ARG A 381 10.91 -0.61 -7.22
CA ARG A 381 10.14 0.65 -7.09
C ARG A 381 10.99 1.79 -6.53
N ARG A 382 11.78 1.52 -5.48
CA ARG A 382 12.62 2.52 -4.82
C ARG A 382 13.79 3.00 -5.68
N LEU A 383 14.35 2.13 -6.51
CA LEU A 383 15.48 2.47 -7.38
C LEU A 383 15.08 3.28 -8.62
N TYR A 384 13.80 3.23 -9.02
CA TYR A 384 13.28 3.92 -10.22
C TYR A 384 12.10 4.84 -9.87
N PRO A 385 12.27 5.81 -8.92
CA PRO A 385 11.18 6.68 -8.48
C PRO A 385 10.60 7.52 -9.62
N GLU A 386 11.41 7.96 -10.59
CA GLU A 386 10.96 8.70 -11.76
C GLU A 386 9.92 7.95 -12.61
N ILE A 387 9.94 6.61 -12.56
CA ILE A 387 8.98 5.74 -13.24
C ILE A 387 7.78 5.44 -12.32
N PHE A 388 8.03 5.06 -11.07
CA PHE A 388 7.00 4.50 -10.19
C PHE A 388 6.29 5.55 -9.32
N GLU A 389 6.91 6.71 -9.08
CA GLU A 389 6.34 7.81 -8.30
C GLU A 389 5.77 8.93 -9.19
N TYR A 390 5.49 8.62 -10.45
CA TYR A 390 4.80 9.51 -11.37
C TYR A 390 3.29 9.34 -11.24
N PHE A 391 2.63 10.36 -10.70
CA PHE A 391 1.18 10.44 -10.52
C PHE A 391 0.68 11.75 -11.16
N PRO A 392 0.23 11.71 -12.39
CA PRO A 392 -0.31 12.89 -13.06
C PRO A 392 -1.72 13.20 -12.54
N ASP A 393 -2.10 14.46 -12.62
CA ASP A 393 -3.45 14.91 -12.24
C ASP A 393 -4.54 14.31 -13.13
N ASN A 394 -4.17 13.89 -14.33
CA ASN A 394 -5.05 13.22 -15.27
C ASN A 394 -4.62 11.76 -15.47
N HIS A 395 -5.49 10.81 -15.10
CA HIS A 395 -5.20 9.37 -15.23
C HIS A 395 -4.91 8.92 -16.65
N ARG A 396 -5.47 9.60 -17.67
CA ARG A 396 -5.17 9.29 -19.07
C ARG A 396 -3.70 9.54 -19.41
N GLU A 397 -3.03 10.39 -18.65
CA GLU A 397 -1.61 10.70 -18.78
C GLU A 397 -0.70 9.81 -17.92
N SER A 398 -1.28 8.84 -17.22
CA SER A 398 -0.51 7.88 -16.45
C SER A 398 0.49 7.15 -17.33
N ASN A 399 1.71 7.01 -16.83
CA ASN A 399 2.83 6.38 -17.55
C ASN A 399 2.73 4.84 -17.51
N ILE A 400 1.59 4.31 -17.93
CA ILE A 400 1.33 2.88 -18.03
C ILE A 400 0.78 2.55 -19.43
N ALA A 401 1.23 1.44 -20.02
CA ALA A 401 0.79 0.98 -21.32
C ALA A 401 0.74 -0.55 -21.39
N LYS A 402 -0.11 -1.07 -22.27
CA LYS A 402 -0.13 -2.50 -22.59
C LYS A 402 1.15 -2.89 -23.30
N VAL A 403 1.64 -4.10 -23.02
CA VAL A 403 2.77 -4.71 -23.71
C VAL A 403 2.29 -5.91 -24.49
N LYS A 404 2.75 -6.04 -25.73
CA LYS A 404 2.42 -7.19 -26.56
C LYS A 404 3.35 -8.35 -26.26
N VAL A 405 2.77 -9.52 -25.93
CA VAL A 405 3.52 -10.77 -25.75
C VAL A 405 2.98 -11.88 -26.63
N LEU A 406 3.83 -12.83 -27.00
CA LEU A 406 3.47 -14.05 -27.73
C LEU A 406 4.07 -15.26 -27.01
N PRO A 407 3.38 -16.40 -26.96
CA PRO A 407 2.02 -16.56 -27.44
C PRO A 407 1.04 -15.76 -26.59
N PRO A 408 -0.02 -15.22 -27.19
CA PRO A 408 -1.13 -14.68 -26.41
C PRO A 408 -1.74 -15.90 -25.70
N TRP A 409 -1.62 -15.89 -24.39
CA TRP A 409 -1.92 -17.05 -23.58
C TRP A 409 -3.37 -17.46 -23.67
N PHE A 410 -3.59 -18.76 -23.77
CA PHE A 410 -4.83 -19.52 -23.75
C PHE A 410 -6.02 -18.90 -24.46
N ARG A 411 -6.31 -19.43 -25.63
CA ARG A 411 -7.50 -19.11 -26.42
C ARG A 411 -8.82 -19.21 -25.65
N ASN A 412 -8.83 -19.94 -24.51
CA ASN A 412 -10.05 -20.21 -23.75
C ASN A 412 -10.19 -19.40 -22.44
N ARG A 413 -9.13 -18.74 -21.96
CA ARG A 413 -9.15 -17.86 -20.77
C ARG A 413 -8.01 -16.83 -20.83
N PRO A 414 -7.99 -15.97 -21.85
CA PRO A 414 -6.92 -14.98 -22.01
C PRO A 414 -6.85 -13.99 -20.84
N GLU A 415 -7.96 -13.83 -20.12
CA GLU A 415 -8.11 -12.93 -19.00
C GLU A 415 -7.38 -13.36 -17.73
N GLN A 416 -6.99 -14.65 -17.60
CA GLN A 416 -6.45 -15.16 -16.35
C GLN A 416 -4.92 -15.25 -16.30
N LEU A 417 -4.21 -15.02 -17.40
CA LEU A 417 -2.89 -15.62 -17.48
C LEU A 417 -1.72 -14.67 -17.58
N CYS A 418 -1.89 -13.59 -18.26
CA CYS A 418 -0.85 -12.57 -18.37
C CYS A 418 -1.48 -11.26 -18.78
N GLN A 419 -1.32 -10.25 -17.96
CA GLN A 419 -1.66 -8.89 -18.36
C GLN A 419 -0.40 -8.03 -18.33
N PRO A 420 0.46 -8.17 -19.35
CA PRO A 420 1.71 -7.47 -19.38
C PRO A 420 1.47 -5.98 -19.56
N TYR A 421 2.21 -5.21 -18.80
CA TYR A 421 2.21 -3.76 -18.91
C TYR A 421 3.61 -3.18 -18.80
N ALA A 422 3.77 -1.96 -19.31
CA ALA A 422 4.95 -1.15 -19.12
C ALA A 422 4.65 0.03 -18.21
N ARG A 423 5.55 0.34 -17.30
CA ARG A 423 5.69 1.65 -16.68
C ARG A 423 6.88 2.33 -17.33
N TYR A 424 6.73 3.57 -17.77
CA TYR A 424 7.76 4.21 -18.59
C TYR A 424 7.94 5.70 -18.25
N ARG A 425 9.14 6.20 -18.45
CA ARG A 425 9.45 7.62 -18.32
C ARG A 425 10.71 7.94 -19.12
N GLY A 426 10.65 9.01 -19.96
CA GLY A 426 11.80 9.42 -20.76
C GLY A 426 12.26 8.32 -21.71
N ASP A 427 13.50 7.87 -21.56
CA ASP A 427 14.16 6.85 -22.39
C ASP A 427 14.08 5.42 -21.84
N SER A 428 13.33 5.21 -20.76
CA SER A 428 13.33 3.93 -20.04
C SER A 428 11.92 3.43 -19.77
N ALA A 429 11.77 2.10 -19.78
CA ALA A 429 10.56 1.41 -19.37
C ALA A 429 10.87 0.21 -18.48
N VAL A 430 10.00 -0.06 -17.51
CA VAL A 430 9.95 -1.31 -16.77
C VAL A 430 8.75 -2.11 -17.26
N LEU A 431 9.04 -3.27 -17.85
CA LEU A 431 8.04 -4.21 -18.36
C LEU A 431 7.73 -5.22 -17.27
N VAL A 432 6.45 -5.39 -16.95
CA VAL A 432 5.97 -6.36 -15.94
C VAL A 432 5.13 -7.41 -16.64
N ILE A 433 5.57 -8.66 -16.58
CA ILE A 433 4.93 -9.81 -17.20
C ILE A 433 4.64 -10.85 -16.12
N SER A 434 3.39 -11.03 -15.76
CA SER A 434 2.99 -12.05 -14.78
C SER A 434 2.58 -13.35 -15.48
N ASN A 435 2.98 -14.47 -14.90
CA ASN A 435 2.53 -15.79 -15.36
C ASN A 435 1.64 -16.42 -14.28
N ASN A 436 0.33 -16.29 -14.47
CA ASN A 436 -0.67 -16.87 -13.57
C ASN A 436 -1.17 -18.25 -14.09
N SER A 437 -0.45 -18.85 -15.03
CA SER A 437 -0.80 -20.19 -15.54
C SER A 437 -0.26 -21.28 -14.61
N PRO A 438 -0.80 -22.50 -14.68
CA PRO A 438 -0.30 -23.66 -13.94
C PRO A 438 0.96 -24.28 -14.56
N VAL A 439 1.61 -23.61 -15.50
CA VAL A 439 2.81 -24.10 -16.19
C VAL A 439 3.79 -22.95 -16.46
N ASP A 440 5.06 -23.29 -16.53
CA ASP A 440 6.12 -22.37 -16.93
C ASP A 440 5.86 -21.80 -18.35
N GLY A 441 6.19 -20.53 -18.55
CA GLY A 441 5.96 -19.82 -19.81
C GLY A 441 7.22 -19.25 -20.44
N ASN A 442 7.36 -19.47 -21.76
CA ASN A 442 8.31 -18.74 -22.61
C ASN A 442 7.54 -17.70 -23.39
N TYR A 443 7.87 -16.44 -23.19
CA TYR A 443 7.18 -15.31 -23.82
C TYR A 443 8.12 -14.58 -24.76
N THR A 444 7.68 -14.29 -25.97
CA THR A 444 8.33 -13.29 -26.83
C THR A 444 7.68 -11.95 -26.58
N VAL A 445 8.39 -11.03 -25.96
CA VAL A 445 7.94 -9.71 -25.50
C VAL A 445 8.31 -8.66 -26.54
N THR A 446 7.33 -7.89 -27.02
CA THR A 446 7.58 -6.74 -27.90
C THR A 446 7.92 -5.52 -27.06
N ILE A 447 9.03 -4.85 -27.36
CA ILE A 447 9.46 -3.63 -26.65
C ILE A 447 8.64 -2.45 -27.18
N PRO A 448 7.97 -1.66 -26.34
CA PRO A 448 7.14 -0.52 -26.76
C PRO A 448 7.99 0.74 -26.96
N TYR A 449 8.87 0.75 -27.97
CA TYR A 449 9.76 1.89 -28.24
C TYR A 449 9.03 3.19 -28.53
N GLU A 450 7.80 3.13 -29.04
CA GLU A 450 6.94 4.29 -29.28
C GLU A 450 6.62 5.09 -28.01
N LEU A 451 6.84 4.51 -26.82
CA LEU A 451 6.65 5.17 -25.54
C LEU A 451 7.92 5.85 -25.02
N LEU A 452 9.07 5.59 -25.65
CA LEU A 452 10.38 6.03 -25.18
C LEU A 452 10.88 7.22 -26.00
N LYS A 453 11.66 8.07 -25.34
CA LYS A 453 12.36 9.20 -25.98
C LYS A 453 13.83 8.81 -26.16
N PHE A 454 14.29 8.63 -27.38
CA PHE A 454 15.67 8.25 -27.66
C PHE A 454 16.14 8.81 -29.00
N SER A 455 17.46 8.81 -29.20
CA SER A 455 18.09 9.23 -30.44
C SER A 455 18.19 8.08 -31.46
N PRO A 456 18.12 8.33 -32.77
CA PRO A 456 18.36 7.31 -33.79
C PRO A 456 19.72 6.61 -33.55
N GLY A 457 19.73 5.29 -33.66
CA GLY A 457 20.94 4.49 -33.46
C GLY A 457 21.36 4.25 -31.98
N GLU A 458 20.61 4.79 -31.04
CA GLU A 458 20.86 4.52 -29.62
C GLU A 458 20.69 3.04 -29.32
N ARG A 459 21.63 2.49 -28.55
CA ARG A 459 21.59 1.07 -28.15
C ARG A 459 20.92 0.93 -26.78
N PHE A 460 20.02 -0.03 -26.68
CA PHE A 460 19.30 -0.42 -25.49
C PHE A 460 19.81 -1.74 -24.91
N ALA A 461 19.62 -1.91 -23.61
CA ALA A 461 19.73 -3.16 -22.92
C ALA A 461 18.37 -3.54 -22.30
N VAL A 462 18.03 -4.80 -22.40
CA VAL A 462 16.93 -5.42 -21.64
C VAL A 462 17.55 -6.17 -20.48
N THR A 463 17.25 -5.74 -19.26
CA THR A 463 17.80 -6.33 -18.03
C THR A 463 16.67 -6.88 -17.16
N ASP A 464 16.75 -8.16 -16.81
CA ASP A 464 15.89 -8.73 -15.78
C ASP A 464 16.25 -8.14 -14.41
N LEU A 465 15.36 -7.35 -13.84
CA LEU A 465 15.58 -6.67 -12.57
C LEU A 465 15.52 -7.60 -11.35
N LEU A 466 14.93 -8.77 -11.50
CA LEU A 466 14.88 -9.75 -10.42
C LEU A 466 16.21 -10.51 -10.26
N THR A 467 16.96 -10.68 -11.34
CA THR A 467 18.23 -11.40 -11.34
C THR A 467 19.45 -10.51 -11.62
N GLY A 468 19.24 -9.32 -12.21
CA GLY A 468 20.28 -8.41 -12.68
C GLY A 468 20.93 -8.86 -14.00
N LYS A 469 20.38 -9.90 -14.65
CA LYS A 469 20.94 -10.44 -15.90
C LYS A 469 20.51 -9.60 -17.10
N VAL A 470 21.46 -9.23 -17.95
CA VAL A 470 21.16 -8.66 -19.28
C VAL A 470 20.66 -9.79 -20.17
N LEU A 471 19.44 -9.65 -20.68
CA LEU A 471 18.79 -10.62 -21.55
C LEU A 471 19.10 -10.37 -23.04
N ALA A 472 19.14 -9.11 -23.44
CA ALA A 472 19.40 -8.69 -24.83
C ALA A 472 19.95 -7.27 -24.91
N THR A 473 20.65 -6.96 -26.01
CA THR A 473 21.14 -5.62 -26.32
C THR A 473 21.06 -5.36 -27.83
N GLY A 474 20.71 -4.14 -28.23
CA GLY A 474 20.64 -3.75 -29.64
C GLY A 474 20.08 -2.35 -29.82
N THR A 475 20.06 -1.84 -31.05
CA THR A 475 19.28 -0.66 -31.40
C THR A 475 17.78 -0.99 -31.44
N ALA A 476 16.90 -0.01 -31.56
CA ALA A 476 15.45 -0.25 -31.63
C ALA A 476 15.06 -1.11 -32.87
N GLU A 477 15.83 -1.03 -33.94
CA GLU A 477 15.64 -1.84 -35.15
C GLU A 477 16.12 -3.29 -34.97
N GLU A 478 17.26 -3.49 -34.28
CA GLU A 478 17.85 -4.80 -34.01
C GLU A 478 17.11 -5.57 -32.91
N LEU A 479 16.61 -4.84 -31.89
CA LEU A 479 16.04 -5.38 -30.65
C LEU A 479 14.59 -4.92 -30.46
N ASN A 480 13.70 -5.28 -31.38
CA ASN A 480 12.29 -4.97 -31.23
C ASN A 480 11.50 -5.98 -30.34
N LYS A 481 12.12 -7.15 -30.10
CA LYS A 481 11.57 -8.24 -29.25
C LYS A 481 12.67 -8.95 -28.52
N PHE A 482 12.29 -9.59 -27.41
CA PHE A 482 13.18 -10.49 -26.67
C PHE A 482 12.39 -11.66 -26.06
N ASP A 483 13.08 -12.75 -25.76
CA ASP A 483 12.46 -13.90 -25.11
C ASP A 483 12.63 -13.83 -23.60
N LEU A 484 11.56 -14.15 -22.87
CA LEU A 484 11.49 -14.14 -21.42
C LEU A 484 10.86 -15.42 -20.91
N PHE A 485 11.61 -16.13 -20.06
CA PHE A 485 11.09 -17.28 -19.33
C PHE A 485 10.52 -16.81 -17.99
N VAL A 486 9.24 -17.14 -17.71
CA VAL A 486 8.57 -16.82 -16.44
C VAL A 486 7.97 -18.10 -15.87
N ARG A 487 8.40 -18.50 -14.69
CA ARG A 487 7.87 -19.68 -14.00
C ARG A 487 6.39 -19.51 -13.67
N GLU A 488 5.72 -20.66 -13.53
CA GLU A 488 4.37 -20.78 -12.98
C GLU A 488 4.21 -19.94 -11.70
N GLY A 489 3.13 -19.14 -11.60
CA GLY A 489 2.82 -18.31 -10.44
C GLY A 489 3.88 -17.23 -10.13
N ARG A 490 4.71 -16.84 -11.10
CA ARG A 490 5.78 -15.81 -10.94
C ARG A 490 5.60 -14.67 -11.93
N LEU A 491 6.51 -13.73 -11.87
CA LEU A 491 6.57 -12.60 -12.78
C LEU A 491 7.98 -12.39 -13.31
N GLY A 492 8.06 -11.77 -14.49
CA GLY A 492 9.28 -11.17 -15.03
C GLY A 492 9.17 -9.64 -14.92
N VAL A 493 10.26 -9.01 -14.51
CA VAL A 493 10.37 -7.55 -14.40
C VAL A 493 11.61 -7.12 -15.17
N CYS A 494 11.41 -6.52 -16.34
CA CYS A 494 12.50 -6.20 -17.25
C CYS A 494 12.63 -4.68 -17.41
N LEU A 495 13.83 -4.16 -17.17
CA LEU A 495 14.19 -2.78 -17.52
C LEU A 495 14.64 -2.74 -18.98
N VAL A 496 14.02 -1.87 -19.78
CA VAL A 496 14.49 -1.43 -21.08
C VAL A 496 15.04 -0.02 -20.92
N ALA A 497 16.34 0.16 -21.14
CA ALA A 497 17.00 1.45 -20.95
C ALA A 497 18.22 1.54 -21.89
N PRO A 498 18.76 2.76 -22.17
CA PRO A 498 20.01 2.92 -22.87
C PRO A 498 21.11 2.04 -22.30
N ALA A 499 21.83 1.30 -23.15
CA ALA A 499 22.88 0.36 -22.74
C ALA A 499 24.07 1.05 -22.03
N SER A 500 24.22 2.35 -22.24
CA SER A 500 25.21 3.19 -21.53
C SER A 500 24.83 3.50 -20.08
N ARG A 501 23.55 3.31 -19.73
CA ARG A 501 23.06 3.61 -18.37
C ARG A 501 23.43 2.47 -17.42
N PRO A 502 24.14 2.75 -16.32
CA PRO A 502 24.45 1.73 -15.33
C PRO A 502 23.18 1.22 -14.65
N LEU A 503 23.13 -0.09 -14.39
CA LEU A 503 22.07 -0.68 -13.58
C LEU A 503 22.16 -0.15 -12.16
N ARG A 504 21.06 0.37 -11.63
CA ARG A 504 20.96 0.77 -10.22
C ARG A 504 20.88 -0.48 -9.34
N ARG A 505 21.61 -0.48 -8.23
CA ARG A 505 21.75 -1.62 -7.33
C ARG A 505 21.28 -1.32 -5.91
#